data_cff701ecbc0e13600c243f36ec493aeb
#
_entry.id   cff701ecbc0e13600c243f36ec493aeb
#
_cell.length_a   1.000
_cell.length_b   1.000
_cell.length_c   1.000
_cell.angle_alpha   90.00
_cell.angle_beta   90.00
_cell.angle_gamma   90.00
#
_symmetry.space_group_name_H-M   'P 1'
#
loop_
_entity.id
_entity.type
_entity.pdbx_description
1 polymer ?
#
loop_
_entity_poly.entity_id
_entity_poly.type
_entity_poly.pdbx_seq_one_letter_code
_entity_poly.pdbx_strand_id
1 'polypeptide(L)'
;MSNKANEITVKSRLLGEEYTLIKHESGLTVCVFPKKMSVTYAIITTKFGSLDSRFRTGDGVIHQVPDGVAHFLEHKMFENPDGEDTFEKFSRTGADANAFTSLRDTSYVFSCTENVGESLKILLGSVFTPYFTEENVKKEQGIIAQEINMGDDDPGSVLFLDLMNCLYSKNGIKTDVAGTVESIMKITPDILYECYRAFYLPGNMMLCVCGDVSADEVAAAVSEAVPSGLPRPAVSLYPDEPEQTVKKHSERKMAVSKPLFSIGIKDTDISTLPDERMKKSAAMRLLTSVCFGKSGDFYGELLSKGLISP
;
A
#
# COMPACT_ATOMS: atom_id res chain seq x y z
N MET A 1 -0.35 18.60 -28.54
CA MET A 1 1.08 18.99 -28.44
C MET A 1 1.50 18.81 -27.01
N SER A 2 2.32 17.79 -26.71
CA SER A 2 2.83 17.51 -25.37
C SER A 2 3.58 18.74 -24.85
N ASN A 3 3.23 19.20 -23.66
CA ASN A 3 3.86 20.35 -23.03
C ASN A 3 5.17 19.87 -22.38
N LYS A 4 6.27 19.78 -23.14
CA LYS A 4 7.60 19.30 -22.70
C LYS A 4 8.17 20.02 -21.47
N ALA A 5 7.52 21.11 -21.00
CA ALA A 5 7.95 21.90 -19.85
C ALA A 5 7.84 21.15 -18.49
N ASN A 6 7.09 20.03 -18.43
CA ASN A 6 6.82 19.28 -17.20
C ASN A 6 7.47 17.88 -17.19
N GLU A 7 8.39 17.59 -18.11
CA GLU A 7 9.07 16.29 -18.22
C GLU A 7 10.53 16.41 -17.78
N ILE A 8 10.97 15.46 -16.93
CA ILE A 8 12.35 15.37 -16.46
C ILE A 8 12.84 13.95 -16.71
N THR A 9 13.88 13.79 -17.55
CA THR A 9 14.54 12.50 -17.71
C THR A 9 15.65 12.36 -16.65
N VAL A 10 15.56 11.33 -15.84
CA VAL A 10 16.54 10.97 -14.82
C VAL A 10 17.39 9.80 -15.34
N LYS A 11 18.71 9.93 -15.30
CA LYS A 11 19.66 8.91 -15.75
C LYS A 11 20.58 8.46 -14.63
N SER A 12 20.68 7.15 -14.44
CA SER A 12 21.67 6.54 -13.56
C SER A 12 22.86 6.06 -14.39
N ARG A 13 24.00 6.71 -14.26
CA ARG A 13 25.25 6.27 -14.94
C ARG A 13 25.74 4.92 -14.42
N LEU A 14 25.51 4.65 -13.13
CA LEU A 14 25.96 3.41 -12.49
C LEU A 14 25.18 2.18 -12.98
N LEU A 15 23.86 2.35 -13.14
CA LEU A 15 22.96 1.25 -13.54
C LEU A 15 22.75 1.19 -15.05
N GLY A 16 23.14 2.23 -15.81
CA GLY A 16 22.81 2.35 -17.24
C GLY A 16 21.31 2.51 -17.49
N GLU A 17 20.58 3.00 -16.49
CA GLU A 17 19.12 3.09 -16.48
C GLU A 17 18.66 4.52 -16.62
N GLU A 18 17.50 4.69 -17.30
CA GLU A 18 16.85 6.00 -17.38
C GLU A 18 15.33 5.84 -17.23
N TYR A 19 14.69 6.88 -16.68
CA TYR A 19 13.24 6.99 -16.61
C TYR A 19 12.80 8.45 -16.79
N THR A 20 11.55 8.63 -17.22
CA THR A 20 10.94 9.94 -17.39
C THR A 20 9.95 10.21 -16.28
N LEU A 21 10.09 11.34 -15.60
CA LEU A 21 9.10 11.89 -14.67
C LEU A 21 8.27 12.95 -15.39
N ILE A 22 6.96 12.81 -15.35
CA ILE A 22 6.00 13.75 -15.90
C ILE A 22 5.17 14.32 -14.75
N LYS A 23 5.13 15.62 -14.60
CA LYS A 23 4.20 16.34 -13.72
C LYS A 23 2.98 16.70 -14.54
N HIS A 24 1.93 15.87 -14.45
CA HIS A 24 0.68 16.13 -15.17
C HIS A 24 -0.07 17.33 -14.56
N GLU A 25 -0.84 18.05 -15.39
CA GLU A 25 -1.59 19.25 -14.96
C GLU A 25 -2.63 18.97 -13.85
N SER A 26 -3.12 17.73 -13.74
CA SER A 26 -3.97 17.27 -12.63
C SER A 26 -3.25 17.16 -11.29
N GLY A 27 -1.91 17.32 -11.27
CA GLY A 27 -1.06 17.09 -10.10
C GLY A 27 -0.52 15.66 -9.99
N LEU A 28 -1.02 14.70 -10.79
CA LEU A 28 -0.49 13.34 -10.81
C LEU A 28 0.99 13.34 -11.21
N THR A 29 1.79 12.61 -10.45
CA THR A 29 3.18 12.32 -10.83
C THR A 29 3.20 11.00 -11.61
N VAL A 30 3.73 11.03 -12.83
CA VAL A 30 3.86 9.85 -13.68
C VAL A 30 5.35 9.52 -13.85
N CYS A 31 5.72 8.28 -13.64
CA CYS A 31 7.06 7.76 -13.83
C CYS A 31 7.02 6.68 -14.91
N VAL A 32 7.77 6.86 -16.00
CA VAL A 32 7.82 5.89 -17.09
C VAL A 32 9.23 5.35 -17.25
N PHE A 33 9.38 4.03 -17.12
CA PHE A 33 10.61 3.29 -17.42
C PHE A 33 10.44 2.53 -18.73
N PRO A 34 10.87 3.08 -19.86
CA PRO A 34 10.81 2.36 -21.12
C PRO A 34 11.83 1.22 -21.14
N LYS A 35 11.35 0.01 -21.28
CA LYS A 35 12.15 -1.22 -21.31
C LYS A 35 11.65 -2.14 -22.40
N LYS A 36 12.55 -2.65 -23.23
CA LYS A 36 12.21 -3.70 -24.21
C LYS A 36 12.05 -5.03 -23.48
N MET A 37 10.87 -5.24 -22.94
CA MET A 37 10.47 -6.45 -22.21
C MET A 37 9.16 -6.99 -22.79
N SER A 38 8.93 -8.29 -22.64
CA SER A 38 7.68 -8.93 -23.08
C SER A 38 6.49 -8.58 -22.18
N VAL A 39 6.75 -8.14 -20.95
CA VAL A 39 5.72 -7.79 -19.98
C VAL A 39 5.85 -6.32 -19.62
N THR A 40 4.74 -5.61 -19.66
CA THR A 40 4.60 -4.27 -19.10
C THR A 40 3.87 -4.35 -17.78
N TYR A 41 4.40 -3.62 -16.79
CA TYR A 41 3.85 -3.50 -15.45
C TYR A 41 3.47 -2.05 -15.17
N ALA A 42 2.27 -1.83 -14.65
CA ALA A 42 1.81 -0.52 -14.23
C ALA A 42 1.27 -0.56 -12.80
N ILE A 43 1.57 0.47 -12.03
CA ILE A 43 1.12 0.64 -10.65
C ILE A 43 0.72 2.09 -10.41
N ILE A 44 -0.49 2.30 -9.89
CA ILE A 44 -0.91 3.60 -9.35
C ILE A 44 -1.08 3.48 -7.84
N THR A 45 -0.45 4.39 -7.11
CA THR A 45 -0.41 4.39 -5.64
C THR A 45 -0.96 5.69 -5.09
N THR A 46 -1.90 5.61 -4.15
CA THR A 46 -2.33 6.75 -3.32
C THR A 46 -1.64 6.70 -1.96
N LYS A 47 -1.29 7.87 -1.41
CA LYS A 47 -0.78 8.00 -0.04
C LYS A 47 -1.95 7.96 0.95
N PHE A 48 -2.53 6.78 1.09
CA PHE A 48 -3.59 6.47 2.02
C PHE A 48 -3.48 5.00 2.42
N GLY A 49 -3.22 4.71 3.67
CA GLY A 49 -3.05 3.37 4.20
C GLY A 49 -3.71 3.21 5.57
N SER A 50 -3.48 2.07 6.22
CA SER A 50 -4.17 1.74 7.48
C SER A 50 -3.85 2.67 8.65
N LEU A 51 -2.71 3.40 8.62
CA LEU A 51 -2.36 4.40 9.64
C LEU A 51 -3.09 5.73 9.48
N ASP A 52 -3.80 5.96 8.38
CA ASP A 52 -4.41 7.25 8.04
C ASP A 52 -5.87 7.34 8.51
N SER A 53 -6.23 6.61 9.58
CA SER A 53 -7.58 6.61 10.16
C SER A 53 -7.95 7.94 10.84
N ARG A 54 -6.98 8.83 11.10
CA ARG A 54 -7.22 10.18 11.61
C ARG A 54 -6.52 11.21 10.73
N PHE A 55 -7.30 12.13 10.18
CA PHE A 55 -6.76 13.13 9.25
C PHE A 55 -7.49 14.47 9.36
N ARG A 56 -6.87 15.51 8.79
CA ARG A 56 -7.44 16.86 8.70
C ARG A 56 -7.56 17.26 7.23
N THR A 57 -8.76 17.65 6.84
CA THR A 57 -9.09 18.17 5.51
C THR A 57 -8.66 19.63 5.34
N GLY A 58 -8.66 20.12 4.10
CA GLY A 58 -8.20 21.47 3.78
C GLY A 58 -9.00 22.62 4.41
N ASP A 59 -10.24 22.36 4.83
CA ASP A 59 -11.11 23.25 5.61
C ASP A 59 -10.80 23.26 7.12
N GLY A 60 -9.87 22.45 7.57
CA GLY A 60 -9.42 22.35 8.96
C GLY A 60 -10.18 21.35 9.82
N VAL A 61 -11.21 20.67 9.27
CA VAL A 61 -11.99 19.65 9.98
C VAL A 61 -11.12 18.41 10.22
N ILE A 62 -11.20 17.88 11.44
CA ILE A 62 -10.53 16.62 11.81
C ILE A 62 -11.54 15.50 11.74
N HIS A 63 -11.20 14.47 10.97
CA HIS A 63 -11.97 13.25 10.80
C HIS A 63 -11.29 12.09 11.52
N GLN A 64 -12.11 11.20 12.07
CA GLN A 64 -11.70 9.94 12.64
C GLN A 64 -12.57 8.85 12.04
N VAL A 65 -11.97 7.95 11.28
CA VAL A 65 -12.66 6.86 10.57
C VAL A 65 -12.31 5.50 11.20
N PRO A 66 -13.13 4.46 10.98
CA PRO A 66 -12.84 3.13 11.48
C PRO A 66 -11.53 2.56 10.93
N ASP A 67 -10.82 1.75 11.74
CA ASP A 67 -9.68 0.98 11.26
C ASP A 67 -10.14 0.00 10.17
N GLY A 68 -9.27 -0.23 9.17
CA GLY A 68 -9.57 -1.06 8.01
C GLY A 68 -10.18 -0.31 6.83
N VAL A 69 -10.52 0.98 6.95
CA VAL A 69 -11.17 1.74 5.87
C VAL A 69 -10.34 1.83 4.58
N ALA A 70 -9.00 1.89 4.67
CA ALA A 70 -8.13 1.94 3.51
C ALA A 70 -8.17 0.62 2.71
N HIS A 71 -8.10 -0.51 3.41
CA HIS A 71 -8.24 -1.85 2.83
C HIS A 71 -9.67 -2.07 2.27
N PHE A 72 -10.67 -1.62 2.98
CA PHE A 72 -12.06 -1.66 2.50
C PHE A 72 -12.24 -0.88 1.19
N LEU A 73 -11.64 0.33 1.11
CA LEU A 73 -11.63 1.11 -0.13
C LEU A 73 -10.93 0.36 -1.27
N GLU A 74 -9.81 -0.29 -1.00
CA GLU A 74 -9.10 -1.11 -2.00
C GLU A 74 -10.05 -2.10 -2.67
N HIS A 75 -10.78 -2.90 -1.90
CA HIS A 75 -11.77 -3.85 -2.41
C HIS A 75 -12.85 -3.16 -3.24
N LYS A 76 -13.35 -2.02 -2.77
CA LYS A 76 -14.48 -1.32 -3.41
C LYS A 76 -14.13 -0.60 -4.71
N MET A 77 -12.85 -0.32 -4.97
CA MET A 77 -12.42 0.35 -6.20
C MET A 77 -12.48 -0.55 -7.45
N PHE A 78 -12.73 -1.85 -7.28
CA PHE A 78 -12.93 -2.79 -8.40
C PHE A 78 -14.38 -2.91 -8.84
N GLU A 79 -15.33 -2.33 -8.11
CA GLU A 79 -16.74 -2.31 -8.49
C GLU A 79 -17.09 -1.06 -9.32
N ASN A 80 -17.93 -1.24 -10.32
CA ASN A 80 -18.30 -0.21 -11.27
C ASN A 80 -19.82 0.06 -11.26
N PRO A 81 -20.25 1.29 -11.64
CA PRO A 81 -21.68 1.63 -11.75
C PRO A 81 -22.43 0.81 -12.81
N ASP A 82 -21.72 0.31 -13.81
CA ASP A 82 -22.27 -0.54 -14.88
C ASP A 82 -22.50 -2.00 -14.45
N GLY A 83 -22.07 -2.34 -13.20
CA GLY A 83 -22.18 -3.71 -12.66
C GLY A 83 -21.15 -4.69 -13.23
N GLU A 84 -20.23 -4.23 -14.07
CA GLU A 84 -19.18 -5.06 -14.64
C GLU A 84 -17.96 -5.12 -13.71
N ASP A 85 -17.43 -6.32 -13.47
CA ASP A 85 -16.24 -6.51 -12.64
C ASP A 85 -14.99 -5.96 -13.37
N THR A 86 -14.21 -5.14 -12.68
CA THR A 86 -12.96 -4.60 -13.22
C THR A 86 -11.97 -5.71 -13.58
N PHE A 87 -11.92 -6.83 -12.85
CA PHE A 87 -11.06 -7.97 -13.20
C PHE A 87 -11.48 -8.62 -14.51
N GLU A 88 -12.78 -8.68 -14.84
CA GLU A 88 -13.25 -9.15 -16.15
C GLU A 88 -12.82 -8.19 -17.26
N LYS A 89 -12.86 -6.87 -17.02
CA LYS A 89 -12.34 -5.89 -17.98
C LYS A 89 -10.84 -6.12 -18.28
N PHE A 90 -10.02 -6.33 -17.24
CA PHE A 90 -8.60 -6.66 -17.42
C PHE A 90 -8.38 -7.99 -18.14
N SER A 91 -9.13 -9.02 -17.80
CA SER A 91 -9.02 -10.34 -18.46
C SER A 91 -9.25 -10.26 -19.98
N ARG A 92 -10.13 -9.38 -20.46
CA ARG A 92 -10.36 -9.16 -21.88
C ARG A 92 -9.18 -8.52 -22.61
N THR A 93 -8.36 -7.73 -21.90
CA THR A 93 -7.13 -7.16 -22.46
C THR A 93 -5.93 -8.10 -22.34
N GLY A 94 -6.09 -9.26 -21.69
CA GLY A 94 -5.00 -10.19 -21.39
C GLY A 94 -4.12 -9.72 -20.22
N ALA A 95 -4.59 -8.77 -19.42
CA ALA A 95 -3.88 -8.28 -18.25
C ALA A 95 -4.27 -9.06 -17.00
N ASP A 96 -3.27 -9.25 -16.12
CA ASP A 96 -3.43 -9.73 -14.75
C ASP A 96 -3.38 -8.52 -13.80
N ALA A 97 -4.41 -8.33 -13.00
CA ALA A 97 -4.56 -7.18 -12.12
C ALA A 97 -4.61 -7.58 -10.65
N ASN A 98 -4.14 -6.69 -9.79
CA ASN A 98 -4.17 -6.88 -8.34
C ASN A 98 -4.19 -5.53 -7.63
N ALA A 99 -4.41 -5.54 -6.31
CA ALA A 99 -4.22 -4.38 -5.45
C ALA A 99 -3.65 -4.82 -4.10
N PHE A 100 -3.14 -3.87 -3.33
CA PHE A 100 -2.71 -4.11 -1.97
C PHE A 100 -2.70 -2.82 -1.17
N THR A 101 -3.05 -2.94 0.11
CA THR A 101 -2.99 -1.86 1.09
C THR A 101 -1.87 -2.11 2.07
N SER A 102 -1.09 -1.07 2.31
CA SER A 102 -0.03 -1.06 3.31
C SER A 102 -0.39 -0.15 4.50
N LEU A 103 0.58 0.06 5.38
CA LEU A 103 0.42 1.00 6.50
C LEU A 103 0.22 2.45 6.05
N ARG A 104 0.75 2.86 4.87
CA ARG A 104 0.79 4.26 4.43
C ARG A 104 0.30 4.52 3.01
N ASP A 105 0.03 3.48 2.27
CA ASP A 105 -0.37 3.59 0.87
C ASP A 105 -1.27 2.43 0.45
N THR A 106 -2.06 2.67 -0.59
CA THR A 106 -2.85 1.68 -1.29
C THR A 106 -2.47 1.74 -2.76
N SER A 107 -2.21 0.59 -3.37
CA SER A 107 -1.70 0.47 -4.73
C SER A 107 -2.59 -0.45 -5.55
N TYR A 108 -2.81 -0.08 -6.81
CA TYR A 108 -3.53 -0.83 -7.82
C TYR A 108 -2.57 -1.11 -8.97
N VAL A 109 -2.50 -2.36 -9.41
CA VAL A 109 -1.48 -2.82 -10.34
C VAL A 109 -2.08 -3.67 -11.45
N PHE A 110 -1.42 -3.67 -12.60
CA PHE A 110 -1.59 -4.72 -13.58
C PHE A 110 -0.27 -5.09 -14.26
N SER A 111 -0.21 -6.29 -14.81
CA SER A 111 0.81 -6.71 -15.75
C SER A 111 0.15 -7.26 -17.02
N CYS A 112 0.72 -6.97 -18.19
CA CYS A 112 0.23 -7.46 -19.46
C CYS A 112 1.35 -7.63 -20.48
N THR A 113 1.10 -8.42 -21.54
CA THR A 113 2.02 -8.59 -22.66
C THR A 113 1.60 -7.77 -23.88
N GLU A 114 0.34 -7.32 -23.91
CA GLU A 114 -0.26 -6.54 -25.02
C GLU A 114 -1.37 -5.63 -24.46
N ASN A 115 -1.95 -4.77 -25.29
CA ASN A 115 -3.07 -3.90 -24.93
C ASN A 115 -2.79 -2.97 -23.72
N VAL A 116 -1.53 -2.53 -23.56
CA VAL A 116 -1.09 -1.68 -22.45
C VAL A 116 -1.94 -0.42 -22.31
N GLY A 117 -2.23 0.27 -23.40
CA GLY A 117 -3.02 1.51 -23.41
C GLY A 117 -4.46 1.30 -22.92
N GLU A 118 -5.10 0.20 -23.31
CA GLU A 118 -6.44 -0.15 -22.85
C GLU A 118 -6.44 -0.55 -21.37
N SER A 119 -5.48 -1.37 -20.96
CA SER A 119 -5.30 -1.75 -19.55
C SER A 119 -5.01 -0.54 -18.66
N LEU A 120 -4.24 0.45 -19.13
CA LEU A 120 -4.03 1.72 -18.40
C LEU A 120 -5.34 2.50 -18.24
N LYS A 121 -6.19 2.56 -19.26
CA LYS A 121 -7.50 3.22 -19.16
C LYS A 121 -8.42 2.52 -18.16
N ILE A 122 -8.42 1.18 -18.13
CA ILE A 122 -9.18 0.40 -17.14
C ILE A 122 -8.67 0.72 -15.72
N LEU A 123 -7.35 0.68 -15.51
CA LEU A 123 -6.74 0.99 -14.21
C LEU A 123 -7.12 2.40 -13.72
N LEU A 124 -6.90 3.40 -14.58
CA LEU A 124 -7.18 4.79 -14.22
C LEU A 124 -8.69 5.02 -14.05
N GLY A 125 -9.49 4.42 -14.91
CA GLY A 125 -10.95 4.48 -14.83
C GLY A 125 -11.48 3.93 -13.51
N SER A 126 -11.01 2.75 -13.08
CA SER A 126 -11.42 2.15 -11.80
C SER A 126 -11.03 3.02 -10.61
N VAL A 127 -9.80 3.55 -10.60
CA VAL A 127 -9.29 4.37 -9.49
C VAL A 127 -9.98 5.74 -9.40
N PHE A 128 -10.42 6.33 -10.51
CA PHE A 128 -11.02 7.67 -10.51
C PHE A 128 -12.55 7.69 -10.67
N THR A 129 -13.21 6.50 -10.64
CA THR A 129 -14.68 6.42 -10.71
C THR A 129 -15.23 5.60 -9.53
N PRO A 130 -15.29 6.18 -8.32
CA PRO A 130 -15.76 5.46 -7.13
C PRO A 130 -17.24 5.14 -7.22
N TYR A 131 -17.63 3.93 -6.81
CA TYR A 131 -19.01 3.48 -6.76
C TYR A 131 -19.31 2.71 -5.47
N PHE A 132 -19.86 3.41 -4.48
CA PHE A 132 -20.18 2.83 -3.17
C PHE A 132 -21.68 2.98 -2.89
N THR A 133 -22.35 1.86 -2.62
CA THR A 133 -23.76 1.79 -2.26
C THR A 133 -23.92 1.03 -0.93
N GLU A 134 -25.04 1.21 -0.25
CA GLU A 134 -25.36 0.45 0.98
C GLU A 134 -25.28 -1.06 0.74
N GLU A 135 -25.77 -1.52 -0.40
CA GLU A 135 -25.80 -2.94 -0.74
C GLU A 135 -24.39 -3.51 -0.94
N ASN A 136 -23.57 -2.83 -1.76
CA ASN A 136 -22.24 -3.35 -2.06
C ASN A 136 -21.27 -3.21 -0.87
N VAL A 137 -21.43 -2.19 -0.02
CA VAL A 137 -20.68 -2.05 1.23
C VAL A 137 -21.05 -3.16 2.21
N LYS A 138 -22.35 -3.44 2.38
CA LYS A 138 -22.81 -4.50 3.27
C LYS A 138 -22.34 -5.89 2.84
N LYS A 139 -22.33 -6.15 1.53
CA LYS A 139 -21.77 -7.41 0.98
C LYS A 139 -20.29 -7.54 1.32
N GLU A 140 -19.51 -6.47 1.12
CA GLU A 140 -18.07 -6.46 1.35
C GLU A 140 -17.70 -6.62 2.82
N GLN A 141 -18.49 -6.05 3.74
CA GLN A 141 -18.30 -6.27 5.19
C GLN A 141 -18.24 -7.77 5.53
N GLY A 142 -19.07 -8.60 4.89
CA GLY A 142 -19.06 -10.05 5.08
C GLY A 142 -17.81 -10.73 4.54
N ILE A 143 -17.32 -10.27 3.39
CA ILE A 143 -16.11 -10.83 2.73
C ILE A 143 -14.87 -10.49 3.56
N ILE A 144 -14.68 -9.22 3.91
CA ILE A 144 -13.53 -8.76 4.70
C ILE A 144 -13.56 -9.35 6.12
N ALA A 145 -14.76 -9.55 6.72
CA ALA A 145 -14.86 -10.24 8.01
C ALA A 145 -14.32 -11.67 7.96
N GLN A 146 -14.54 -12.40 6.85
CA GLN A 146 -13.96 -13.73 6.67
C GLN A 146 -12.44 -13.67 6.51
N GLU A 147 -11.92 -12.68 5.78
CA GLU A 147 -10.49 -12.47 5.62
C GLU A 147 -9.80 -12.14 6.95
N ILE A 148 -10.38 -11.26 7.77
CA ILE A 148 -9.90 -10.98 9.12
C ILE A 148 -9.85 -12.25 9.96
N ASN A 149 -10.91 -13.06 9.96
CA ASN A 149 -10.94 -14.31 10.71
C ASN A 149 -9.85 -15.30 10.21
N MET A 150 -9.58 -15.35 8.91
CA MET A 150 -8.46 -16.16 8.38
C MET A 150 -7.10 -15.65 8.89
N GLY A 151 -6.91 -14.33 9.00
CA GLY A 151 -5.73 -13.73 9.61
C GLY A 151 -5.58 -14.05 11.09
N ASP A 152 -6.69 -14.06 11.83
CA ASP A 152 -6.73 -14.43 13.26
C ASP A 152 -6.42 -15.92 13.49
N ASP A 153 -6.65 -16.77 12.50
CA ASP A 153 -6.31 -18.19 12.53
C ASP A 153 -4.88 -18.47 12.05
N ASP A 154 -4.19 -17.49 11.42
CA ASP A 154 -2.79 -17.63 11.00
C ASP A 154 -1.81 -17.33 12.14
N PRO A 155 -1.03 -18.32 12.62
CA PRO A 155 -0.11 -18.12 13.75
C PRO A 155 0.99 -17.07 13.47
N GLY A 156 1.37 -16.87 12.21
CA GLY A 156 2.38 -15.88 11.83
C GLY A 156 1.84 -14.45 11.98
N SER A 157 0.65 -14.20 11.48
CA SER A 157 -0.06 -12.92 11.60
C SER A 157 -0.33 -12.56 13.05
N VAL A 158 -0.84 -13.54 13.83
CA VAL A 158 -1.10 -13.36 15.26
C VAL A 158 0.20 -13.05 16.04
N LEU A 159 1.29 -13.77 15.76
CA LEU A 159 2.59 -13.51 16.37
C LEU A 159 3.10 -12.11 16.08
N PHE A 160 2.96 -11.65 14.81
CA PHE A 160 3.36 -10.30 14.41
C PHE A 160 2.53 -9.23 15.12
N LEU A 161 1.21 -9.36 15.16
CA LEU A 161 0.34 -8.39 15.82
C LEU A 161 0.54 -8.36 17.33
N ASP A 162 0.73 -9.52 17.97
CA ASP A 162 1.07 -9.59 19.41
C ASP A 162 2.40 -8.90 19.69
N LEU A 163 3.40 -9.04 18.82
CA LEU A 163 4.67 -8.32 18.92
C LEU A 163 4.44 -6.80 18.78
N MET A 164 3.66 -6.34 17.80
CA MET A 164 3.36 -4.92 17.63
C MET A 164 2.60 -4.36 18.86
N ASN A 165 1.68 -5.13 19.43
CA ASN A 165 0.98 -4.76 20.67
C ASN A 165 1.89 -4.74 21.92
N CYS A 166 3.00 -5.47 21.91
CA CYS A 166 4.03 -5.35 22.94
C CYS A 166 4.86 -4.08 22.78
N LEU A 167 5.15 -3.67 21.55
CA LEU A 167 6.03 -2.56 21.25
C LEU A 167 5.31 -1.19 21.27
N TYR A 168 4.08 -1.12 20.79
CA TYR A 168 3.37 0.15 20.53
C TYR A 168 2.11 0.29 21.38
N SER A 169 1.89 1.49 21.90
CA SER A 169 0.70 1.79 22.72
C SER A 169 -0.39 2.52 21.95
N LYS A 170 -0.02 3.49 21.11
CA LYS A 170 -0.94 4.39 20.40
C LYS A 170 -0.88 4.26 18.89
N ASN A 171 0.24 3.80 18.33
CA ASN A 171 0.43 3.70 16.89
C ASN A 171 -0.50 2.63 16.30
N GLY A 172 -1.14 2.95 15.18
CA GLY A 172 -2.06 2.06 14.45
C GLY A 172 -1.43 0.77 13.91
N ILE A 173 -0.09 0.67 13.87
CA ILE A 173 0.62 -0.54 13.44
C ILE A 173 0.27 -1.80 14.28
N LYS A 174 -0.29 -1.62 15.46
CA LYS A 174 -0.75 -2.69 16.34
C LYS A 174 -2.12 -3.26 15.95
N THR A 175 -2.80 -2.67 14.98
CA THR A 175 -4.05 -3.14 14.39
C THR A 175 -3.75 -3.67 12.99
N ASP A 176 -4.40 -4.75 12.60
CA ASP A 176 -4.27 -5.30 11.25
C ASP A 176 -4.67 -4.27 10.19
N VAL A 177 -4.07 -4.34 9.01
CA VAL A 177 -4.39 -3.45 7.88
C VAL A 177 -5.86 -3.55 7.49
N ALA A 178 -6.43 -4.75 7.57
CA ALA A 178 -7.86 -4.99 7.33
C ALA A 178 -8.76 -4.47 8.46
N GLY A 179 -8.21 -4.03 9.58
CA GLY A 179 -8.94 -3.62 10.76
C GLY A 179 -9.39 -4.79 11.63
N THR A 180 -10.56 -4.64 12.25
CA THR A 180 -11.25 -5.68 13.03
C THR A 180 -12.67 -5.86 12.51
N VAL A 181 -13.27 -7.03 12.73
CA VAL A 181 -14.68 -7.25 12.36
C VAL A 181 -15.59 -6.15 12.94
N GLU A 182 -15.34 -5.71 14.18
CA GLU A 182 -16.10 -4.64 14.80
C GLU A 182 -15.90 -3.29 14.11
N SER A 183 -14.68 -2.96 13.67
CA SER A 183 -14.38 -1.68 13.01
C SER A 183 -14.97 -1.61 11.61
N ILE A 184 -14.83 -2.68 10.80
CA ILE A 184 -15.34 -2.69 9.43
C ILE A 184 -16.87 -2.65 9.35
N MET A 185 -17.57 -3.21 10.34
CA MET A 185 -19.05 -3.11 10.41
C MET A 185 -19.56 -1.68 10.61
N LYS A 186 -18.70 -0.73 10.98
CA LYS A 186 -19.02 0.70 11.11
C LYS A 186 -18.79 1.49 9.83
N ILE A 187 -18.17 0.87 8.81
CA ILE A 187 -17.87 1.53 7.54
C ILE A 187 -19.16 1.65 6.71
N THR A 188 -19.43 2.84 6.24
CA THR A 188 -20.61 3.18 5.43
C THR A 188 -20.14 3.77 4.09
N PRO A 189 -21.03 3.84 3.06
CA PRO A 189 -20.71 4.54 1.81
C PRO A 189 -20.22 5.98 2.04
N ASP A 190 -20.83 6.71 2.98
CA ASP A 190 -20.45 8.09 3.28
C ASP A 190 -18.99 8.19 3.79
N ILE A 191 -18.58 7.28 4.68
CA ILE A 191 -17.20 7.21 5.18
C ILE A 191 -16.23 6.89 4.03
N LEU A 192 -16.57 5.95 3.15
CA LEU A 192 -15.74 5.61 1.99
C LEU A 192 -15.60 6.80 1.04
N TYR A 193 -16.69 7.50 0.71
CA TYR A 193 -16.64 8.70 -0.10
C TYR A 193 -15.88 9.84 0.57
N GLU A 194 -15.94 9.96 1.89
CA GLU A 194 -15.15 10.94 2.65
C GLU A 194 -13.66 10.67 2.49
N CYS A 195 -13.20 9.44 2.74
CA CYS A 195 -11.81 9.05 2.58
C CYS A 195 -11.34 9.16 1.12
N TYR A 196 -12.19 8.76 0.17
CA TYR A 196 -11.91 8.89 -1.26
C TYR A 196 -11.66 10.35 -1.64
N ARG A 197 -12.56 11.27 -1.27
CA ARG A 197 -12.39 12.71 -1.54
C ARG A 197 -11.17 13.33 -0.86
N ALA A 198 -10.74 12.76 0.27
CA ALA A 198 -9.60 13.24 1.04
C ALA A 198 -8.25 12.80 0.45
N PHE A 199 -8.16 11.59 -0.11
CA PHE A 199 -6.87 10.96 -0.44
C PHE A 199 -6.73 10.49 -1.89
N TYR A 200 -7.82 10.17 -2.60
CA TYR A 200 -7.77 9.71 -4.00
C TYR A 200 -7.75 10.88 -4.98
N LEU A 201 -6.82 11.76 -4.74
CA LEU A 201 -6.58 12.96 -5.52
C LEU A 201 -5.34 12.78 -6.38
N PRO A 202 -5.34 13.16 -7.66
CA PRO A 202 -4.17 13.01 -8.53
C PRO A 202 -2.88 13.56 -7.91
N GLY A 203 -2.95 14.71 -7.21
CA GLY A 203 -1.81 15.31 -6.52
C GLY A 203 -1.28 14.52 -5.31
N ASN A 204 -2.04 13.54 -4.80
CA ASN A 204 -1.64 12.62 -3.72
C ASN A 204 -1.17 11.25 -4.26
N MET A 205 -1.14 11.09 -5.57
CA MET A 205 -0.91 9.81 -6.23
C MET A 205 0.32 9.83 -7.15
N MET A 206 0.81 8.64 -7.43
CA MET A 206 1.88 8.42 -8.40
C MET A 206 1.55 7.20 -9.26
N LEU A 207 1.66 7.37 -10.58
CA LEU A 207 1.60 6.27 -11.55
C LEU A 207 3.02 5.92 -11.98
N CYS A 208 3.41 4.65 -11.89
CA CYS A 208 4.64 4.12 -12.47
C CYS A 208 4.30 3.08 -13.53
N VAL A 209 4.93 3.20 -14.71
CA VAL A 209 4.79 2.23 -15.80
C VAL A 209 6.19 1.80 -16.26
N CYS A 210 6.42 0.49 -16.30
CA CYS A 210 7.68 -0.11 -16.74
C CYS A 210 7.40 -1.19 -17.79
N GLY A 211 7.99 -1.07 -18.98
CA GLY A 211 7.82 -2.04 -20.07
C GLY A 211 8.06 -1.42 -21.44
N ASP A 212 7.59 -2.09 -22.48
CA ASP A 212 7.69 -1.62 -23.87
C ASP A 212 6.60 -0.58 -24.16
N VAL A 213 6.79 0.60 -23.62
CA VAL A 213 5.86 1.73 -23.66
C VAL A 213 6.62 3.05 -23.68
N SER A 214 6.11 4.03 -24.37
CA SER A 214 6.68 5.38 -24.42
C SER A 214 6.02 6.32 -23.39
N ALA A 215 6.76 7.37 -23.01
CA ALA A 215 6.24 8.41 -22.13
C ALA A 215 5.02 9.13 -22.75
N ASP A 216 5.01 9.33 -24.06
CA ASP A 216 3.91 10.00 -24.77
C ASP A 216 2.62 9.16 -24.74
N GLU A 217 2.70 7.82 -24.90
CA GLU A 217 1.55 6.92 -24.80
C GLU A 217 0.94 6.92 -23.40
N VAL A 218 1.78 6.86 -22.36
CA VAL A 218 1.31 6.93 -20.97
C VAL A 218 0.69 8.29 -20.66
N ALA A 219 1.32 9.39 -21.10
CA ALA A 219 0.80 10.74 -20.92
C ALA A 219 -0.57 10.94 -21.59
N ALA A 220 -0.76 10.37 -22.78
CA ALA A 220 -2.03 10.42 -23.48
C ALA A 220 -3.14 9.69 -22.73
N ALA A 221 -2.87 8.48 -22.22
CA ALA A 221 -3.83 7.71 -21.41
C ALA A 221 -4.20 8.45 -20.12
N VAL A 222 -3.21 9.06 -19.44
CA VAL A 222 -3.44 9.86 -18.24
C VAL A 222 -4.31 11.09 -18.53
N SER A 223 -4.02 11.81 -19.61
CA SER A 223 -4.80 13.02 -19.99
C SER A 223 -6.25 12.72 -20.35
N GLU A 224 -6.55 11.49 -20.81
CA GLU A 224 -7.90 11.05 -21.12
C GLU A 224 -8.70 10.62 -19.88
N ALA A 225 -8.06 9.95 -18.92
CA ALA A 225 -8.73 9.25 -17.83
C ALA A 225 -8.68 9.97 -16.48
N VAL A 226 -7.67 10.83 -16.25
CA VAL A 226 -7.47 11.45 -14.94
C VAL A 226 -8.25 12.75 -14.83
N PRO A 227 -9.06 12.95 -13.78
CA PRO A 227 -9.85 14.17 -13.60
C PRO A 227 -8.96 15.40 -13.44
N SER A 228 -9.40 16.52 -13.96
CA SER A 228 -8.75 17.82 -13.80
C SER A 228 -9.04 18.41 -12.42
N GLY A 229 -8.12 19.20 -11.89
CA GLY A 229 -8.24 19.91 -10.64
C GLY A 229 -7.09 19.60 -9.68
N LEU A 230 -6.80 20.56 -8.80
CA LEU A 230 -5.69 20.49 -7.85
C LEU A 230 -6.20 20.67 -6.41
N PRO A 231 -7.16 19.86 -5.92
CA PRO A 231 -7.54 19.92 -4.52
C PRO A 231 -6.34 19.50 -3.66
N ARG A 232 -6.25 20.08 -2.47
CA ARG A 232 -5.20 19.70 -1.52
C ARG A 232 -5.61 18.40 -0.83
N PRO A 233 -4.72 17.40 -0.77
CA PRO A 233 -4.99 16.19 -0.02
C PRO A 233 -5.11 16.50 1.49
N ALA A 234 -5.81 15.64 2.19
CA ALA A 234 -5.86 15.67 3.64
C ALA A 234 -4.46 15.42 4.24
N VAL A 235 -4.30 15.87 5.49
CA VAL A 235 -3.06 15.67 6.26
C VAL A 235 -3.34 14.65 7.34
N SER A 236 -2.66 13.51 7.29
CA SER A 236 -2.76 12.46 8.30
C SER A 236 -2.20 12.93 9.64
N LEU A 237 -2.88 12.56 10.71
CA LEU A 237 -2.54 12.95 12.08
C LEU A 237 -2.16 11.70 12.87
N TYR A 238 -0.86 11.51 13.07
CA TYR A 238 -0.34 10.39 13.84
C TYR A 238 -0.23 10.72 15.33
N PRO A 239 -0.50 9.74 16.22
CA PRO A 239 -0.35 9.95 17.64
C PRO A 239 1.12 10.07 18.05
N ASP A 240 1.36 10.82 19.11
CA ASP A 240 2.65 10.83 19.80
C ASP A 240 2.85 9.49 20.50
N GLU A 241 3.68 8.64 19.94
CA GLU A 241 3.95 7.29 20.42
C GLU A 241 5.07 7.32 21.48
N PRO A 242 4.85 6.80 22.71
CA PRO A 242 5.89 6.72 23.72
C PRO A 242 7.09 5.88 23.28
N GLU A 243 8.28 6.25 23.71
CA GLU A 243 9.52 5.48 23.45
C GLU A 243 9.50 4.08 24.11
N GLN A 244 8.86 3.98 25.27
CA GLN A 244 8.79 2.75 26.06
C GLN A 244 7.91 1.71 25.38
N THR A 245 8.30 0.45 25.48
CA THR A 245 7.47 -0.68 25.10
C THR A 245 6.32 -0.88 26.09
N VAL A 246 5.19 -1.38 25.61
CA VAL A 246 3.98 -1.63 26.43
C VAL A 246 4.18 -2.85 27.31
N LYS A 247 4.72 -3.93 26.75
CA LYS A 247 4.98 -5.21 27.41
C LYS A 247 6.33 -5.76 26.98
N LYS A 248 6.98 -6.51 27.88
CA LYS A 248 8.23 -7.21 27.55
C LYS A 248 8.01 -8.62 26.99
N HIS A 249 6.82 -9.17 27.17
CA HIS A 249 6.49 -10.53 26.77
C HIS A 249 4.98 -10.68 26.56
N SER A 250 4.62 -11.47 25.55
CA SER A 250 3.27 -11.97 25.30
C SER A 250 3.37 -13.44 24.89
N GLU A 251 2.41 -14.25 25.28
CA GLU A 251 2.32 -15.66 24.92
C GLU A 251 0.88 -15.99 24.57
N ARG A 252 0.70 -16.75 23.48
CA ARG A 252 -0.61 -17.22 23.01
C ARG A 252 -0.52 -18.70 22.65
N LYS A 253 -1.55 -19.47 22.99
CA LYS A 253 -1.66 -20.88 22.57
C LYS A 253 -2.49 -20.98 21.31
N MET A 254 -1.90 -21.57 20.28
CA MET A 254 -2.53 -21.83 18.98
C MET A 254 -2.20 -23.25 18.51
N ALA A 255 -2.94 -23.74 17.53
CA ALA A 255 -2.69 -25.05 16.92
C ALA A 255 -1.50 -24.93 15.95
N VAL A 256 -0.29 -25.12 16.46
CA VAL A 256 0.96 -25.06 15.67
C VAL A 256 1.76 -26.34 15.83
N SER A 257 2.44 -26.75 14.77
CA SER A 257 3.29 -27.95 14.76
C SER A 257 4.60 -27.75 15.56
N LYS A 258 5.08 -26.50 15.65
CA LYS A 258 6.26 -26.09 16.39
C LYS A 258 6.01 -24.73 17.04
N PRO A 259 6.61 -24.47 18.24
CA PRO A 259 6.54 -23.13 18.82
C PRO A 259 7.13 -22.08 17.86
N LEU A 260 6.42 -20.96 17.75
CA LEU A 260 6.88 -19.79 17.01
C LEU A 260 7.26 -18.71 18.02
N PHE A 261 8.32 -17.97 17.76
CA PHE A 261 8.67 -16.81 18.57
C PHE A 261 9.20 -15.66 17.70
N SER A 262 9.03 -14.45 18.19
CA SER A 262 9.54 -13.24 17.57
C SER A 262 10.15 -12.32 18.63
N ILE A 263 11.21 -11.61 18.26
CA ILE A 263 11.86 -10.60 19.11
C ILE A 263 11.78 -9.28 18.36
N GLY A 264 11.25 -8.25 19.05
CA GLY A 264 11.17 -6.89 18.52
C GLY A 264 11.97 -5.91 19.37
N ILE A 265 12.64 -5.00 18.70
CA ILE A 265 13.33 -3.86 19.30
C ILE A 265 12.69 -2.60 18.75
N LYS A 266 12.17 -1.75 19.64
CA LYS A 266 11.62 -0.45 19.26
C LYS A 266 12.75 0.54 19.07
N ASP A 267 12.94 1.00 17.81
CA ASP A 267 13.91 2.05 17.53
C ASP A 267 13.28 3.42 17.81
N THR A 268 13.86 4.16 18.75
CA THR A 268 13.38 5.48 19.18
C THR A 268 14.24 6.63 18.69
N ASP A 269 15.46 6.33 18.22
CA ASP A 269 16.39 7.31 17.65
C ASP A 269 16.23 7.40 16.13
N ILE A 270 15.15 8.04 15.69
CA ILE A 270 14.83 8.18 14.26
C ILE A 270 15.13 9.61 13.80
N SER A 271 16.17 9.77 12.97
CA SER A 271 16.52 11.06 12.35
C SER A 271 15.37 11.59 11.47
N THR A 272 15.16 12.90 11.47
CA THR A 272 14.25 13.57 10.55
C THR A 272 14.82 13.70 9.14
N LEU A 273 16.13 13.53 8.96
CA LEU A 273 16.81 13.63 7.68
C LEU A 273 16.69 12.31 6.88
N PRO A 274 16.18 12.35 5.64
CA PRO A 274 15.94 11.14 4.84
C PRO A 274 17.20 10.30 4.63
N ASP A 275 18.34 10.92 4.34
CA ASP A 275 19.61 10.23 4.07
C ASP A 275 20.14 9.49 5.31
N GLU A 276 19.99 10.09 6.50
CA GLU A 276 20.38 9.47 7.76
C GLU A 276 19.48 8.28 8.09
N ARG A 277 18.17 8.41 7.88
CA ARG A 277 17.22 7.29 8.04
C ARG A 277 17.57 6.14 7.10
N MET A 278 17.89 6.44 5.84
CA MET A 278 18.25 5.42 4.86
C MET A 278 19.56 4.71 5.24
N LYS A 279 20.58 5.45 5.67
CA LYS A 279 21.85 4.89 6.17
C LYS A 279 21.62 4.00 7.40
N LYS A 280 20.84 4.47 8.37
CA LYS A 280 20.50 3.71 9.59
C LYS A 280 19.73 2.43 9.23
N SER A 281 18.73 2.52 8.35
CA SER A 281 17.98 1.34 7.89
C SER A 281 18.87 0.31 7.20
N ALA A 282 19.79 0.75 6.33
CA ALA A 282 20.76 -0.14 5.68
C ALA A 282 21.71 -0.77 6.70
N ALA A 283 22.21 0.01 7.66
CA ALA A 283 23.08 -0.50 8.73
C ALA A 283 22.37 -1.52 9.61
N MET A 284 21.10 -1.28 9.99
CA MET A 284 20.31 -2.22 10.77
C MET A 284 20.01 -3.51 10.03
N ARG A 285 19.70 -3.43 8.73
CA ARG A 285 19.53 -4.62 7.88
C ARG A 285 20.82 -5.46 7.81
N LEU A 286 21.97 -4.79 7.63
CA LEU A 286 23.27 -5.46 7.60
C LEU A 286 23.57 -6.12 8.96
N LEU A 287 23.38 -5.39 10.05
CA LEU A 287 23.62 -5.89 11.41
C LEU A 287 22.74 -7.12 11.70
N THR A 288 21.44 -7.05 11.42
CA THR A 288 20.53 -8.19 11.63
C THR A 288 20.89 -9.37 10.74
N SER A 289 21.31 -9.13 9.49
CA SER A 289 21.77 -10.18 8.58
C SER A 289 23.06 -10.85 9.07
N VAL A 290 24.00 -10.09 9.60
CA VAL A 290 25.25 -10.64 10.17
C VAL A 290 24.97 -11.42 11.45
N CYS A 291 24.12 -10.89 12.35
CA CYS A 291 23.87 -11.54 13.65
C CYS A 291 22.94 -12.75 13.55
N PHE A 292 21.93 -12.71 12.67
CA PHE A 292 20.84 -13.70 12.65
C PHE A 292 20.65 -14.37 11.27
N GLY A 293 21.41 -13.97 10.26
CA GLY A 293 21.30 -14.54 8.92
C GLY A 293 21.79 -15.99 8.84
N LYS A 294 21.32 -16.71 7.82
CA LYS A 294 21.60 -18.14 7.61
C LYS A 294 23.09 -18.50 7.53
N SER A 295 23.94 -17.56 7.18
CA SER A 295 25.41 -17.74 7.13
C SER A 295 26.13 -17.46 8.45
N GLY A 296 25.41 -17.01 9.48
CA GLY A 296 25.98 -16.65 10.78
C GLY A 296 26.09 -17.84 11.74
N ASP A 297 27.05 -17.77 12.67
CA ASP A 297 27.30 -18.81 13.67
C ASP A 297 26.08 -19.08 14.55
N PHE A 298 25.33 -18.01 14.91
CA PHE A 298 24.12 -18.14 15.72
C PHE A 298 23.04 -18.99 15.03
N TYR A 299 22.80 -18.75 13.74
CA TYR A 299 21.87 -19.59 12.97
C TYR A 299 22.34 -21.05 12.90
N GLY A 300 23.65 -21.26 12.63
CA GLY A 300 24.26 -22.59 12.58
C GLY A 300 24.13 -23.34 13.92
N GLU A 301 24.32 -22.64 15.03
CA GLU A 301 24.15 -23.21 16.37
C GLU A 301 22.69 -23.63 16.65
N LEU A 302 21.73 -22.77 16.35
CA LEU A 302 20.30 -23.08 16.51
C LEU A 302 19.88 -24.28 15.62
N LEU A 303 20.37 -24.31 14.39
CA LEU A 303 20.09 -25.40 13.45
C LEU A 303 20.70 -26.74 13.95
N SER A 304 21.97 -26.71 14.41
CA SER A 304 22.65 -27.92 14.93
C SER A 304 21.97 -28.49 16.18
N LYS A 305 21.34 -27.62 16.99
CA LYS A 305 20.56 -28.01 18.18
C LYS A 305 19.11 -28.41 17.83
N GLY A 306 18.70 -28.36 16.57
CA GLY A 306 17.33 -28.68 16.11
C GLY A 306 16.27 -27.67 16.64
N LEU A 307 16.69 -26.47 17.04
CA LEU A 307 15.78 -25.44 17.55
C LEU A 307 15.05 -24.68 16.45
N ILE A 308 15.63 -24.66 15.25
CA ILE A 308 15.04 -24.08 14.04
C ILE A 308 15.11 -25.08 12.89
N SER A 309 14.29 -24.85 11.86
CA SER A 309 14.34 -25.57 10.58
C SER A 309 15.08 -24.77 9.52
N PRO A 310 15.71 -25.42 8.49
CA PRO A 310 16.40 -24.75 7.39
C PRO A 310 15.55 -23.76 6.61
#